data_101317b9dea9e1b03d06b43a6c439c44
#
_entry.id   101317b9dea9e1b03d06b43a6c439c44
#
_cell.length_a   1.000
_cell.length_b   1.000
_cell.length_c   1.000
_cell.angle_alpha   90.00
_cell.angle_beta   90.00
_cell.angle_gamma   90.00
#
_symmetry.space_group_name_H-M   'P 1'
#
loop_
_entity.id
_entity.type
_entity.pdbx_description
1 polymer ?
#
loop_
_entity_poly.entity_id
_entity_poly.type
_entity_poly.pdbx_seq_one_letter_code
_entity_poly.pdbx_strand_id
1 'polypeptide(L)'
;MTTLILLVLALVLASGLTSMSEAAIFSVPISKVYLARDEERSGGHRLAAIKESMQRPISALVILNNLINILGSVMVGYKAAEELGNDYKGAFAGVLTFLIIVFSEIIPKTVGERYNLTISLIAAIPLTLVTWVLLPAIWVIEQIARPFSGKASKEVTSEEEIRMMADMGKEAGLISGEENRLISRAFRLNDVTAREIMTHRLDLASLENDKLLGRINPSDLDMTHSRIVVTRDGDLDNIAGIIYLRDLLLALAEDRTDLKVGDLKKPAHIVHESTPAHQLLHQFQLKRQHLFVVLDEYGGTSGVVSLEDVLEELVGEIIDETDPEEEESRKTEEDKGLPKNRPEDA
;
A
#
# COMPACT_ATOMS: atom_id res chain seq x y z
N MET A 1 45.88 3.46 38.52
CA MET A 1 45.93 3.45 37.02
C MET A 1 45.08 2.31 36.42
N THR A 2 45.26 1.03 36.77
CA THR A 2 44.46 -0.09 36.22
C THR A 2 42.96 0.07 36.45
N THR A 3 42.57 0.48 37.67
CA THR A 3 41.14 0.73 37.99
C THR A 3 40.54 1.86 37.19
N LEU A 4 41.27 2.95 36.93
CA LEU A 4 40.83 4.06 36.12
C LEU A 4 40.62 3.62 34.67
N ILE A 5 41.57 2.85 34.09
CA ILE A 5 41.44 2.33 32.73
C ILE A 5 40.21 1.41 32.60
N LEU A 6 39.98 0.52 33.57
CA LEU A 6 38.84 -0.38 33.58
C LEU A 6 37.50 0.38 33.69
N LEU A 7 37.44 1.45 34.48
CA LEU A 7 36.26 2.30 34.62
C LEU A 7 35.97 3.04 33.30
N VAL A 8 37.02 3.60 32.64
CA VAL A 8 36.87 4.25 31.32
C VAL A 8 36.37 3.24 30.29
N LEU A 9 36.96 2.05 30.23
CA LEU A 9 36.56 1.01 29.29
C LEU A 9 35.13 0.56 29.54
N ALA A 10 34.74 0.34 30.78
CA ALA A 10 33.38 -0.04 31.16
C ALA A 10 32.35 1.04 30.76
N LEU A 11 32.68 2.31 31.01
CA LEU A 11 31.84 3.44 30.62
C LEU A 11 31.67 3.50 29.09
N VAL A 12 32.77 3.44 28.35
CA VAL A 12 32.73 3.51 26.87
C VAL A 12 31.95 2.34 26.28
N LEU A 13 32.14 1.12 26.76
CA LEU A 13 31.45 -0.06 26.28
C LEU A 13 29.95 -0.02 26.64
N ALA A 14 29.59 0.31 27.88
CA ALA A 14 28.19 0.36 28.32
C ALA A 14 27.42 1.44 27.56
N SER A 15 27.98 2.65 27.46
CA SER A 15 27.38 3.75 26.69
C SER A 15 27.32 3.42 25.19
N GLY A 16 28.38 2.82 24.63
CA GLY A 16 28.39 2.41 23.22
C GLY A 16 27.32 1.38 22.88
N LEU A 17 27.09 0.39 23.75
CA LEU A 17 26.04 -0.61 23.55
C LEU A 17 24.63 0.01 23.59
N THR A 18 24.38 0.96 24.49
CA THR A 18 23.10 1.67 24.55
C THR A 18 22.88 2.57 23.33
N SER A 19 23.89 3.32 22.92
CA SER A 19 23.86 4.18 21.71
C SER A 19 23.68 3.38 20.42
N MET A 20 24.35 2.23 20.31
CA MET A 20 24.21 1.31 19.19
C MET A 20 22.78 0.72 19.10
N SER A 21 22.23 0.32 20.24
CA SER A 21 20.87 -0.24 20.33
C SER A 21 19.82 0.82 19.98
N GLU A 22 20.01 2.05 20.45
CA GLU A 22 19.16 3.20 20.13
C GLU A 22 19.11 3.44 18.61
N ALA A 23 20.28 3.62 18.00
CA ALA A 23 20.38 3.87 16.56
C ALA A 23 19.80 2.71 15.73
N ALA A 24 20.03 1.47 16.12
CA ALA A 24 19.49 0.31 15.45
C ALA A 24 17.97 0.26 15.48
N ILE A 25 17.36 0.45 16.66
CA ILE A 25 15.90 0.40 16.83
C ILE A 25 15.21 1.56 16.09
N PHE A 26 15.83 2.74 16.05
CA PHE A 26 15.29 3.86 15.29
C PHE A 26 15.32 3.60 13.78
N SER A 27 16.45 3.11 13.28
CA SER A 27 16.71 2.99 11.84
C SER A 27 16.11 1.74 11.18
N VAL A 28 15.74 0.69 11.97
CA VAL A 28 15.16 -0.52 11.38
C VAL A 28 13.76 -0.26 10.80
N PRO A 29 13.53 -0.55 9.50
CA PRO A 29 12.23 -0.40 8.88
C PRO A 29 11.19 -1.34 9.49
N ILE A 30 9.95 -0.85 9.65
CA ILE A 30 8.86 -1.63 10.26
C ILE A 30 8.52 -2.89 9.46
N SER A 31 8.65 -2.85 8.14
CA SER A 31 8.47 -3.99 7.25
C SER A 31 9.42 -5.15 7.56
N LYS A 32 10.71 -4.84 7.79
CA LYS A 32 11.72 -5.86 8.18
C LYS A 32 11.44 -6.44 9.57
N VAL A 33 10.86 -5.64 10.47
CA VAL A 33 10.48 -6.11 11.82
C VAL A 33 9.32 -7.09 11.75
N TYR A 34 8.28 -6.79 10.97
CA TYR A 34 7.16 -7.70 10.79
C TYR A 34 7.58 -8.99 10.06
N LEU A 35 8.42 -8.88 9.04
CA LEU A 35 8.98 -10.06 8.39
C LEU A 35 9.75 -10.95 9.38
N ALA A 36 10.60 -10.35 10.23
CA ALA A 36 11.35 -11.09 11.24
C ALA A 36 10.45 -11.71 12.33
N ARG A 37 9.30 -11.09 12.62
CA ARG A 37 8.27 -11.66 13.49
C ARG A 37 7.61 -12.88 12.85
N ASP A 38 7.18 -12.73 11.58
CA ASP A 38 6.48 -13.80 10.84
C ASP A 38 7.40 -14.99 10.52
N GLU A 39 8.71 -14.75 10.39
CA GLU A 39 9.74 -15.80 10.31
C GLU A 39 10.12 -16.39 11.68
N GLU A 40 9.44 -16.04 12.77
CA GLU A 40 9.70 -16.51 14.14
C GLU A 40 11.15 -16.30 14.63
N ARG A 41 11.84 -15.27 14.11
CA ARG A 41 13.21 -14.95 14.56
C ARG A 41 13.23 -14.59 16.04
N SER A 42 14.27 -15.05 16.75
CA SER A 42 14.48 -14.70 18.16
C SER A 42 14.46 -13.18 18.36
N GLY A 43 13.62 -12.71 19.26
CA GLY A 43 13.40 -11.27 19.51
C GLY A 43 12.40 -10.59 18.58
N GLY A 44 11.92 -11.23 17.49
CA GLY A 44 11.02 -10.63 16.49
C GLY A 44 9.71 -10.12 17.09
N HIS A 45 9.01 -10.95 17.88
CA HIS A 45 7.77 -10.54 18.55
C HIS A 45 7.96 -9.36 19.51
N ARG A 46 9.09 -9.34 20.27
CA ARG A 46 9.40 -8.25 21.20
C ARG A 46 9.75 -6.96 20.45
N LEU A 47 10.52 -7.07 19.36
CA LEU A 47 10.87 -5.92 18.53
C LEU A 47 9.64 -5.34 17.85
N ALA A 48 8.70 -6.15 17.39
CA ALA A 48 7.43 -5.68 16.85
C ALA A 48 6.62 -4.91 17.90
N ALA A 49 6.48 -5.47 19.10
CA ALA A 49 5.80 -4.76 20.20
C ALA A 49 6.49 -3.44 20.57
N ILE A 50 7.83 -3.37 20.54
CA ILE A 50 8.59 -2.13 20.74
C ILE A 50 8.28 -1.12 19.63
N LYS A 51 8.21 -1.56 18.37
CA LYS A 51 7.90 -0.68 17.24
C LYS A 51 6.47 -0.15 17.24
N GLU A 52 5.51 -0.95 17.69
CA GLU A 52 4.10 -0.53 17.85
C GLU A 52 3.90 0.53 18.94
N SER A 53 4.76 0.56 19.96
CA SER A 53 4.70 1.52 21.06
C SER A 53 6.09 2.05 21.43
N MET A 54 6.73 2.77 20.50
CA MET A 54 8.13 3.20 20.61
C MET A 54 8.42 4.17 21.75
N GLN A 55 7.43 4.96 22.20
CA GLN A 55 7.64 6.07 23.13
C GLN A 55 8.35 5.65 24.43
N ARG A 56 7.86 4.59 25.09
CA ARG A 56 8.44 4.12 26.36
C ARG A 56 9.81 3.44 26.21
N PRO A 57 10.01 2.52 25.25
CA PRO A 57 11.32 1.92 25.03
C PRO A 57 12.40 2.95 24.66
N ILE A 58 12.06 3.95 23.87
CA ILE A 58 12.98 5.04 23.51
C ILE A 58 13.33 5.87 24.74
N SER A 59 12.31 6.29 25.52
CA SER A 59 12.55 7.02 26.76
C SER A 59 13.47 6.23 27.70
N ALA A 60 13.28 4.90 27.79
CA ALA A 60 14.14 4.03 28.59
C ALA A 60 15.60 4.05 28.12
N LEU A 61 15.84 3.95 26.79
CA LEU A 61 17.19 4.02 26.21
C LEU A 61 17.85 5.37 26.46
N VAL A 62 17.13 6.46 26.25
CA VAL A 62 17.64 7.82 26.49
C VAL A 62 17.99 8.02 27.94
N ILE A 63 17.12 7.61 28.87
CA ILE A 63 17.39 7.69 30.32
C ILE A 63 18.63 6.85 30.66
N LEU A 64 18.68 5.60 30.19
CA LEU A 64 19.79 4.70 30.49
C LEU A 64 21.12 5.24 29.96
N ASN A 65 21.14 5.70 28.70
CA ASN A 65 22.35 6.25 28.10
C ASN A 65 22.85 7.49 28.85
N ASN A 66 21.96 8.41 29.18
CA ASN A 66 22.33 9.59 29.98
C ASN A 66 22.79 9.22 31.40
N LEU A 67 22.13 8.25 32.03
CA LEU A 67 22.53 7.79 33.36
C LEU A 67 23.95 7.20 33.34
N ILE A 68 24.25 6.33 32.37
CA ILE A 68 25.57 5.74 32.19
C ILE A 68 26.61 6.83 31.94
N ASN A 69 26.34 7.77 31.05
CA ASN A 69 27.28 8.82 30.66
C ASN A 69 27.53 9.80 31.81
N ILE A 70 26.50 10.26 32.51
CA ILE A 70 26.63 11.23 33.60
C ILE A 70 27.29 10.58 34.82
N LEU A 71 26.72 9.50 35.36
CA LEU A 71 27.27 8.83 36.54
C LEU A 71 28.65 8.24 36.28
N GLY A 72 28.81 7.61 35.10
CA GLY A 72 30.09 7.04 34.70
C GLY A 72 31.19 8.10 34.58
N SER A 73 30.91 9.23 33.93
CA SER A 73 31.86 10.34 33.80
C SER A 73 32.23 10.95 35.18
N VAL A 74 31.26 11.09 36.09
CA VAL A 74 31.52 11.56 37.47
C VAL A 74 32.43 10.59 38.22
N MET A 75 32.14 9.28 38.12
CA MET A 75 32.98 8.25 38.77
C MET A 75 34.37 8.20 38.21
N VAL A 76 34.52 8.25 36.90
CA VAL A 76 35.81 8.27 36.20
C VAL A 76 36.58 9.55 36.54
N GLY A 77 35.90 10.71 36.56
CA GLY A 77 36.48 12.00 36.92
C GLY A 77 36.97 12.04 38.37
N TYR A 78 36.21 11.49 39.29
CA TYR A 78 36.65 11.36 40.70
C TYR A 78 37.91 10.51 40.82
N LYS A 79 37.92 9.33 40.15
CA LYS A 79 39.08 8.43 40.21
C LYS A 79 40.33 9.00 39.50
N ALA A 80 40.12 9.73 38.41
CA ALA A 80 41.19 10.44 37.72
C ALA A 80 41.82 11.52 38.60
N ALA A 81 41.01 12.25 39.34
CA ALA A 81 41.48 13.26 40.31
C ALA A 81 42.34 12.68 41.41
N GLU A 82 41.97 11.49 41.89
CA GLU A 82 42.71 10.77 42.93
C GLU A 82 44.07 10.24 42.41
N GLU A 83 44.09 9.69 41.20
CA GLU A 83 45.28 9.01 40.64
C GLU A 83 46.22 9.95 39.90
N LEU A 84 45.74 10.97 39.19
CA LEU A 84 46.52 11.85 38.33
C LEU A 84 46.86 13.21 38.92
N GLY A 85 46.21 13.58 40.04
CA GLY A 85 46.35 14.90 40.64
C GLY A 85 45.55 15.99 39.91
N ASN A 86 45.62 17.23 40.48
CA ASN A 86 44.78 18.33 40.00
C ASN A 86 45.22 18.93 38.65
N ASP A 87 46.51 18.87 38.38
CA ASP A 87 47.12 19.53 37.21
C ASP A 87 46.70 18.92 35.87
N TYR A 88 46.36 17.64 35.82
CA TYR A 88 45.98 16.92 34.62
C TYR A 88 44.45 16.79 34.41
N LYS A 89 43.64 17.27 35.32
CA LYS A 89 42.17 17.11 35.27
C LYS A 89 41.55 17.63 33.97
N GLY A 90 41.96 18.82 33.52
CA GLY A 90 41.42 19.43 32.30
C GLY A 90 41.79 18.65 31.05
N ALA A 91 43.06 18.24 30.94
CA ALA A 91 43.52 17.44 29.79
C ALA A 91 42.85 16.07 29.78
N PHE A 92 42.71 15.39 30.93
CA PHE A 92 42.02 14.11 31.06
C PHE A 92 40.53 14.24 30.69
N ALA A 93 39.82 15.28 31.17
CA ALA A 93 38.44 15.52 30.82
C ALA A 93 38.23 15.71 29.31
N GLY A 94 39.15 16.45 28.65
CA GLY A 94 39.12 16.60 27.19
C GLY A 94 39.30 15.29 26.43
N VAL A 95 40.28 14.47 26.86
CA VAL A 95 40.48 13.14 26.25
C VAL A 95 39.33 12.21 26.52
N LEU A 96 38.78 12.18 27.73
CA LEU A 96 37.61 11.37 28.08
C LEU A 96 36.38 11.78 27.24
N THR A 97 36.12 13.07 27.11
CA THR A 97 35.02 13.58 26.29
C THR A 97 35.19 13.12 24.83
N PHE A 98 36.40 13.24 24.27
CA PHE A 98 36.68 12.77 22.91
C PHE A 98 36.41 11.26 22.77
N LEU A 99 36.89 10.45 23.73
CA LEU A 99 36.68 9.00 23.72
C LEU A 99 35.18 8.64 23.80
N ILE A 100 34.40 9.33 24.64
CA ILE A 100 32.98 9.11 24.74
C ILE A 100 32.29 9.48 23.42
N ILE A 101 32.54 10.66 22.86
CA ILE A 101 31.91 11.09 21.60
C ILE A 101 32.22 10.11 20.48
N VAL A 102 33.49 9.74 20.30
CA VAL A 102 33.88 8.90 19.16
C VAL A 102 33.50 7.44 19.37
N PHE A 103 33.89 6.84 20.50
CA PHE A 103 33.76 5.39 20.72
C PHE A 103 32.49 4.95 21.42
N SER A 104 31.78 5.86 22.09
CA SER A 104 30.51 5.54 22.72
C SER A 104 29.29 6.07 21.96
N GLU A 105 29.48 7.04 21.06
CA GLU A 105 28.36 7.65 20.35
C GLU A 105 28.46 7.53 18.83
N ILE A 106 29.47 8.13 18.17
CA ILE A 106 29.52 8.19 16.71
C ILE A 106 29.69 6.79 16.11
N ILE A 107 30.73 6.06 16.48
CA ILE A 107 31.03 4.73 15.92
C ILE A 107 29.89 3.74 16.23
N PRO A 108 29.42 3.59 17.50
CA PRO A 108 28.34 2.67 17.79
C PRO A 108 27.03 2.99 17.08
N LYS A 109 26.64 4.27 16.97
CA LYS A 109 25.45 4.66 16.20
C LYS A 109 25.56 4.27 14.74
N THR A 110 26.70 4.55 14.10
CA THR A 110 26.92 4.15 12.70
C THR A 110 26.83 2.63 12.49
N VAL A 111 27.39 1.85 13.42
CA VAL A 111 27.29 0.38 13.41
C VAL A 111 25.84 -0.06 13.63
N GLY A 112 25.14 0.61 14.57
CA GLY A 112 23.72 0.36 14.86
C GLY A 112 22.84 0.56 13.63
N GLU A 113 23.02 1.65 12.90
CA GLU A 113 22.28 1.94 11.67
C GLU A 113 22.57 0.92 10.58
N ARG A 114 23.84 0.56 10.39
CA ARG A 114 24.26 -0.38 9.35
C ARG A 114 23.72 -1.80 9.56
N TYR A 115 23.75 -2.28 10.80
CA TYR A 115 23.30 -3.63 11.17
C TYR A 115 21.99 -3.61 11.95
N ASN A 116 21.09 -2.69 11.61
CA ASN A 116 19.92 -2.32 12.38
C ASN A 116 19.03 -3.51 12.77
N LEU A 117 18.70 -4.42 11.84
CA LEU A 117 17.82 -5.56 12.15
C LEU A 117 18.44 -6.51 13.17
N THR A 118 19.70 -6.91 12.95
CA THR A 118 20.37 -7.89 13.82
C THR A 118 20.55 -7.34 15.24
N ILE A 119 21.01 -6.09 15.34
CA ILE A 119 21.23 -5.45 16.63
C ILE A 119 19.90 -5.20 17.35
N SER A 120 18.87 -4.75 16.65
CA SER A 120 17.53 -4.54 17.23
C SER A 120 16.91 -5.83 17.76
N LEU A 121 17.05 -6.95 17.06
CA LEU A 121 16.56 -8.25 17.52
C LEU A 121 17.24 -8.70 18.82
N ILE A 122 18.56 -8.51 18.93
CA ILE A 122 19.32 -8.83 20.13
C ILE A 122 18.97 -7.86 21.27
N ALA A 123 18.88 -6.56 20.97
CA ALA A 123 18.59 -5.51 21.95
C ALA A 123 17.13 -5.54 22.46
N ALA A 124 16.19 -6.08 21.71
CA ALA A 124 14.77 -6.09 22.09
C ALA A 124 14.51 -6.79 23.41
N ILE A 125 15.27 -7.85 23.72
CA ILE A 125 15.10 -8.62 24.96
C ILE A 125 15.54 -7.81 26.20
N PRO A 126 16.81 -7.32 26.28
CA PRO A 126 17.25 -6.53 27.42
C PRO A 126 16.52 -5.19 27.53
N LEU A 127 16.16 -4.57 26.40
CA LEU A 127 15.42 -3.31 26.40
C LEU A 127 14.04 -3.44 27.05
N THR A 128 13.32 -4.54 26.81
CA THR A 128 12.03 -4.78 27.47
C THR A 128 12.19 -4.80 28.99
N LEU A 129 13.25 -5.46 29.50
CA LEU A 129 13.56 -5.49 30.92
C LEU A 129 13.91 -4.10 31.47
N VAL A 130 14.80 -3.38 30.76
CA VAL A 130 15.20 -2.01 31.13
C VAL A 130 13.99 -1.07 31.17
N THR A 131 13.13 -1.16 30.15
CA THR A 131 11.90 -0.36 30.09
C THR A 131 11.01 -0.63 31.30
N TRP A 132 10.86 -1.90 31.69
CA TRP A 132 10.07 -2.26 32.87
C TRP A 132 10.66 -1.71 34.18
N VAL A 133 11.97 -1.80 34.35
CA VAL A 133 12.67 -1.24 35.53
C VAL A 133 12.56 0.29 35.61
N LEU A 134 12.65 0.96 34.44
CA LEU A 134 12.59 2.42 34.36
C LEU A 134 11.15 2.98 34.26
N LEU A 135 10.12 2.15 34.30
CA LEU A 135 8.71 2.59 34.21
C LEU A 135 8.38 3.75 35.18
N PRO A 136 8.81 3.76 36.47
CA PRO A 136 8.50 4.88 37.35
C PRO A 136 9.10 6.20 36.86
N ALA A 137 10.33 6.17 36.35
CA ALA A 137 11.01 7.36 35.84
C ALA A 137 10.36 7.83 34.51
N ILE A 138 10.03 6.88 33.64
CA ILE A 138 9.32 7.16 32.38
C ILE A 138 7.96 7.81 32.64
N TRP A 139 7.20 7.28 33.64
CA TRP A 139 5.91 7.84 34.01
C TRP A 139 6.00 9.30 34.47
N VAL A 140 7.02 9.66 35.25
CA VAL A 140 7.27 11.06 35.65
C VAL A 140 7.51 11.94 34.43
N ILE A 141 8.35 11.47 33.48
CA ILE A 141 8.64 12.21 32.24
C ILE A 141 7.39 12.34 31.39
N GLU A 142 6.58 11.28 31.25
CA GLU A 142 5.30 11.32 30.52
C GLU A 142 4.36 12.37 31.12
N GLN A 143 4.28 12.50 32.44
CA GLN A 143 3.43 13.53 33.07
C GLN A 143 3.93 14.96 32.76
N ILE A 144 5.23 15.18 32.77
CA ILE A 144 5.83 16.49 32.43
C ILE A 144 5.65 16.81 30.93
N ALA A 145 5.79 15.81 30.05
CA ALA A 145 5.68 15.97 28.61
C ALA A 145 4.22 16.07 28.12
N ARG A 146 3.26 15.55 28.88
CA ARG A 146 1.83 15.47 28.49
C ARG A 146 1.22 16.77 27.99
N PRO A 147 1.50 17.96 28.55
CA PRO A 147 0.96 19.22 28.03
C PRO A 147 1.49 19.58 26.63
N PHE A 148 2.66 19.05 26.25
CA PHE A 148 3.33 19.31 24.98
C PHE A 148 3.09 18.21 23.95
N SER A 149 2.56 17.06 24.39
CA SER A 149 2.22 15.94 23.51
C SER A 149 0.83 16.22 22.91
N GLY A 150 0.78 16.73 21.69
CA GLY A 150 -0.45 16.77 20.90
C GLY A 150 -1.05 15.36 20.82
N LYS A 151 -2.34 15.25 20.46
CA LYS A 151 -2.94 13.95 20.13
C LYS A 151 -2.09 13.31 19.05
N ALA A 152 -1.40 12.23 19.39
CA ALA A 152 -0.74 11.39 18.39
C ALA A 152 -1.84 10.91 17.45
N SER A 153 -1.90 11.49 16.26
CA SER A 153 -2.60 10.90 15.13
C SER A 153 -1.92 9.55 14.93
N LYS A 154 -2.66 8.45 15.01
CA LYS A 154 -2.19 7.20 14.42
C LYS A 154 -1.96 7.54 12.96
N GLU A 155 -0.71 7.60 12.55
CA GLU A 155 -0.36 7.70 11.15
C GLU A 155 -0.89 6.42 10.51
N VAL A 156 -2.09 6.53 9.98
CA VAL A 156 -2.62 5.52 9.07
C VAL A 156 -1.90 5.82 7.76
N THR A 157 -1.16 4.85 7.26
CA THR A 157 -0.48 4.96 5.96
C THR A 157 -1.48 5.49 4.93
N SER A 158 -1.16 6.61 4.30
CA SER A 158 -2.04 7.22 3.30
C SER A 158 -1.92 6.49 1.95
N GLU A 159 -2.90 6.70 1.09
CA GLU A 159 -2.85 6.18 -0.28
C GLU A 159 -1.60 6.68 -1.01
N GLU A 160 -1.24 7.96 -0.82
CA GLU A 160 -0.06 8.58 -1.40
C GLU A 160 1.24 7.91 -0.94
N GLU A 161 1.32 7.50 0.33
CA GLU A 161 2.49 6.78 0.84
C GLU A 161 2.61 5.39 0.20
N ILE A 162 1.48 4.68 0.00
CA ILE A 162 1.49 3.37 -0.66
C ILE A 162 1.91 3.52 -2.13
N ARG A 163 1.39 4.53 -2.83
CA ARG A 163 1.79 4.85 -4.22
C ARG A 163 3.30 5.16 -4.31
N MET A 164 3.80 6.00 -3.40
CA MET A 164 5.23 6.32 -3.34
C MET A 164 6.10 5.08 -3.07
N MET A 165 5.66 4.19 -2.17
CA MET A 165 6.37 2.93 -1.92
C MET A 165 6.37 2.02 -3.16
N ALA A 166 5.28 1.98 -3.93
CA ALA A 166 5.22 1.24 -5.18
C ALA A 166 6.16 1.84 -6.25
N ASP A 167 6.22 3.17 -6.37
CA ASP A 167 7.15 3.85 -7.27
C ASP A 167 8.62 3.56 -6.92
N MET A 168 8.97 3.63 -5.63
CA MET A 168 10.29 3.25 -5.14
C MET A 168 10.63 1.77 -5.43
N GLY A 169 9.63 0.87 -5.29
CA GLY A 169 9.76 -0.55 -5.62
C GLY A 169 10.05 -0.76 -7.10
N LYS A 170 9.40 0.00 -7.98
CA LYS A 170 9.64 -0.01 -9.42
C LYS A 170 11.04 0.49 -9.76
N GLU A 171 11.47 1.63 -9.19
CA GLU A 171 12.83 2.16 -9.40
C GLU A 171 13.92 1.20 -8.92
N ALA A 172 13.67 0.47 -7.84
CA ALA A 172 14.56 -0.56 -7.31
C ALA A 172 14.52 -1.88 -8.11
N GLY A 173 13.64 -2.02 -9.12
CA GLY A 173 13.47 -3.24 -9.89
C GLY A 173 12.81 -4.40 -9.13
N LEU A 174 12.13 -4.12 -8.02
CA LEU A 174 11.44 -5.11 -7.18
C LEU A 174 10.04 -5.45 -7.73
N ILE A 175 9.42 -4.49 -8.41
CA ILE A 175 8.15 -4.66 -9.11
C ILE A 175 8.27 -4.12 -10.53
N SER A 176 7.48 -4.67 -11.43
CA SER A 176 7.42 -4.25 -12.83
C SER A 176 6.65 -2.92 -12.98
N GLY A 177 6.82 -2.28 -14.13
CA GLY A 177 6.03 -1.08 -14.46
C GLY A 177 4.53 -1.36 -14.58
N GLU A 178 4.15 -2.57 -14.97
CA GLU A 178 2.75 -3.01 -15.06
C GLU A 178 2.12 -3.21 -13.68
N GLU A 179 2.84 -3.88 -12.76
CA GLU A 179 2.39 -4.04 -11.37
C GLU A 179 2.18 -2.68 -10.68
N ASN A 180 3.09 -1.74 -10.90
CA ASN A 180 2.94 -0.38 -10.37
C ASN A 180 1.72 0.35 -10.95
N ARG A 181 1.46 0.19 -12.26
CA ARG A 181 0.24 0.75 -12.89
C ARG A 181 -1.04 0.14 -12.31
N LEU A 182 -1.07 -1.18 -12.11
CA LEU A 182 -2.22 -1.85 -11.48
C LEU A 182 -2.50 -1.35 -10.07
N ILE A 183 -1.47 -1.13 -9.25
CA ILE A 183 -1.61 -0.54 -7.91
C ILE A 183 -2.25 0.85 -8.00
N SER A 184 -1.76 1.70 -8.89
CA SER A 184 -2.27 3.07 -9.06
C SER A 184 -3.73 3.08 -9.57
N ARG A 185 -4.09 2.18 -10.50
CA ARG A 185 -5.44 2.03 -11.03
C ARG A 185 -6.41 1.44 -10.00
N ALA A 186 -5.93 0.52 -9.14
CA ALA A 186 -6.75 -0.04 -8.07
C ALA A 186 -7.24 1.04 -7.08
N PHE A 187 -6.40 2.03 -6.78
CA PHE A 187 -6.82 3.17 -5.97
C PHE A 187 -7.81 4.07 -6.72
N ARG A 188 -7.61 4.27 -8.02
CA ARG A 188 -8.51 5.07 -8.85
C ARG A 188 -9.94 4.54 -8.87
N LEU A 189 -10.17 3.22 -8.73
CA LEU A 189 -11.51 2.64 -8.62
C LEU A 189 -12.34 3.19 -7.45
N ASN A 190 -11.71 3.81 -6.46
CA ASN A 190 -12.44 4.45 -5.36
C ASN A 190 -13.06 5.79 -5.78
N ASP A 191 -12.43 6.48 -6.71
CA ASP A 191 -12.79 7.84 -7.12
C ASP A 191 -13.70 7.84 -8.34
N VAL A 192 -13.52 6.87 -9.27
CA VAL A 192 -14.30 6.74 -10.49
C VAL A 192 -15.71 6.23 -10.18
N THR A 193 -16.72 6.86 -10.77
CA THR A 193 -18.15 6.55 -10.57
C THR A 193 -18.76 5.79 -11.75
N ALA A 194 -19.93 5.16 -11.53
CA ALA A 194 -20.69 4.52 -12.61
C ALA A 194 -20.96 5.45 -13.78
N ARG A 195 -21.23 6.74 -13.50
CA ARG A 195 -21.48 7.78 -14.52
C ARG A 195 -20.32 7.98 -15.47
N GLU A 196 -19.09 7.85 -14.96
CA GLU A 196 -17.87 8.11 -15.75
C GLU A 196 -17.51 6.96 -16.69
N ILE A 197 -17.92 5.73 -16.35
CA ILE A 197 -17.55 4.52 -17.09
C ILE A 197 -18.73 3.85 -17.80
N MET A 198 -19.98 4.34 -17.60
CA MET A 198 -21.16 3.75 -18.23
C MET A 198 -21.24 4.01 -19.72
N THR A 199 -21.87 3.10 -20.45
CA THR A 199 -22.43 3.41 -21.77
C THR A 199 -23.67 4.28 -21.61
N HIS A 200 -23.67 5.46 -22.24
CA HIS A 200 -24.75 6.41 -22.12
C HIS A 200 -26.06 5.92 -22.75
N ARG A 201 -27.20 6.39 -22.21
CA ARG A 201 -28.55 6.01 -22.68
C ARG A 201 -28.76 6.17 -24.19
N LEU A 202 -28.09 7.11 -24.82
CA LEU A 202 -28.22 7.38 -26.25
C LEU A 202 -27.58 6.29 -27.13
N ASP A 203 -26.63 5.54 -26.59
CA ASP A 203 -25.87 4.50 -27.28
C ASP A 203 -26.36 3.10 -26.92
N LEU A 204 -27.47 2.99 -26.17
CA LEU A 204 -27.98 1.70 -25.71
C LEU A 204 -28.72 0.94 -26.81
N ALA A 205 -28.28 -0.30 -27.05
CA ALA A 205 -29.10 -1.25 -27.78
C ALA A 205 -30.30 -1.69 -26.93
N SER A 206 -31.53 -1.48 -27.43
CA SER A 206 -32.75 -1.83 -26.70
C SER A 206 -33.76 -2.55 -27.56
N LEU A 207 -34.60 -3.38 -26.93
CA LEU A 207 -35.75 -4.05 -27.53
C LEU A 207 -36.98 -3.84 -26.69
N GLU A 208 -38.14 -3.72 -27.35
CA GLU A 208 -39.44 -3.59 -26.66
C GLU A 208 -39.87 -4.93 -26.06
N ASN A 209 -40.38 -4.90 -24.83
CA ASN A 209 -40.86 -6.06 -24.09
C ASN A 209 -41.93 -6.86 -24.82
N ASP A 210 -42.88 -6.18 -25.48
CA ASP A 210 -44.02 -6.80 -26.13
C ASP A 210 -43.80 -7.14 -27.60
N LYS A 211 -42.62 -6.90 -28.13
CA LYS A 211 -42.24 -7.25 -29.51
C LYS A 211 -42.14 -8.76 -29.67
N LEU A 212 -42.88 -9.30 -30.68
CA LEU A 212 -42.80 -10.73 -31.01
C LEU A 212 -41.43 -11.07 -31.64
N LEU A 213 -40.88 -12.24 -31.31
CA LEU A 213 -39.57 -12.69 -31.87
C LEU A 213 -39.64 -12.82 -33.41
N GLY A 214 -40.76 -13.28 -33.96
CA GLY A 214 -40.96 -13.39 -35.40
C GLY A 214 -40.96 -12.04 -36.15
N ARG A 215 -40.97 -10.91 -35.46
CA ARG A 215 -40.82 -9.56 -36.02
C ARG A 215 -39.39 -8.99 -35.87
N ILE A 216 -38.48 -9.76 -35.33
CA ILE A 216 -37.10 -9.37 -35.18
C ILE A 216 -36.32 -9.96 -36.37
N ASN A 217 -35.74 -9.10 -37.14
CA ASN A 217 -34.79 -9.56 -38.18
C ASN A 217 -33.40 -9.68 -37.52
N PRO A 218 -32.75 -10.85 -37.57
CA PRO A 218 -31.40 -11.03 -37.00
C PRO A 218 -30.34 -10.07 -37.58
N SER A 219 -30.52 -9.58 -38.81
CA SER A 219 -29.64 -8.59 -39.43
C SER A 219 -29.75 -7.19 -38.81
N ASP A 220 -30.82 -6.90 -38.07
CA ASP A 220 -31.05 -5.61 -37.42
C ASP A 220 -30.53 -5.62 -35.94
N LEU A 221 -30.07 -6.78 -35.47
CA LEU A 221 -29.49 -6.91 -34.16
C LEU A 221 -28.02 -6.51 -34.16
N ASP A 222 -27.66 -5.68 -33.21
CA ASP A 222 -26.25 -5.39 -32.98
C ASP A 222 -25.57 -6.60 -32.31
N MET A 223 -24.74 -7.28 -33.09
CA MET A 223 -24.04 -8.50 -32.68
C MET A 223 -22.79 -8.19 -31.82
N THR A 224 -22.43 -6.92 -31.66
CA THR A 224 -21.30 -6.50 -30.80
C THR A 224 -21.63 -6.62 -29.33
N HIS A 225 -22.92 -6.56 -28.97
CA HIS A 225 -23.37 -6.60 -27.60
C HIS A 225 -23.94 -7.95 -27.18
N SER A 226 -23.35 -8.59 -26.20
CA SER A 226 -23.86 -9.87 -25.64
C SER A 226 -25.16 -9.74 -24.85
N ARG A 227 -25.53 -8.51 -24.44
CA ARG A 227 -26.71 -8.20 -23.62
C ARG A 227 -27.40 -6.96 -24.13
N ILE A 228 -28.72 -7.02 -24.23
CA ILE A 228 -29.56 -5.96 -24.77
C ILE A 228 -30.58 -5.55 -23.69
N VAL A 229 -30.81 -4.26 -23.54
CA VAL A 229 -31.78 -3.73 -22.59
C VAL A 229 -33.20 -3.97 -23.13
N VAL A 230 -34.11 -4.42 -22.27
CA VAL A 230 -35.55 -4.60 -22.61
C VAL A 230 -36.35 -3.47 -21.95
N THR A 231 -37.04 -2.70 -22.80
CA THR A 231 -37.82 -1.54 -22.38
C THR A 231 -39.35 -1.83 -22.46
N ARG A 232 -40.16 -1.12 -21.68
CA ARG A 232 -41.60 -1.08 -21.85
C ARG A 232 -41.98 0.07 -22.79
N ASP A 233 -42.81 -0.22 -23.77
CA ASP A 233 -43.33 0.76 -24.74
C ASP A 233 -42.21 1.58 -25.48
N GLY A 234 -40.99 1.04 -25.57
CA GLY A 234 -39.86 1.73 -26.17
C GLY A 234 -39.25 2.85 -25.29
N ASP A 235 -39.74 3.03 -24.08
CA ASP A 235 -39.24 4.04 -23.15
C ASP A 235 -38.01 3.56 -22.37
N LEU A 236 -36.90 4.23 -22.57
CA LEU A 236 -35.64 3.93 -21.87
C LEU A 236 -35.67 4.23 -20.36
N ASP A 237 -36.61 5.08 -19.91
CA ASP A 237 -36.78 5.32 -18.49
C ASP A 237 -37.64 4.23 -17.82
N ASN A 238 -38.20 3.31 -18.61
CA ASN A 238 -39.01 2.19 -18.12
C ASN A 238 -38.39 0.84 -18.52
N ILE A 239 -37.27 0.50 -17.89
CA ILE A 239 -36.58 -0.76 -18.19
C ILE A 239 -37.30 -1.94 -17.57
N ALA A 240 -37.68 -2.93 -18.40
CA ALA A 240 -38.31 -4.17 -18.01
C ALA A 240 -37.32 -5.26 -17.58
N GLY A 241 -36.09 -5.20 -18.06
CA GLY A 241 -35.04 -6.17 -17.79
C GLY A 241 -33.93 -6.12 -18.81
N ILE A 242 -33.16 -7.18 -18.88
CA ILE A 242 -32.11 -7.44 -19.89
C ILE A 242 -32.34 -8.79 -20.56
N ILE A 243 -31.97 -8.91 -21.84
CA ILE A 243 -31.98 -10.17 -22.56
C ILE A 243 -30.57 -10.51 -23.03
N TYR A 244 -30.20 -11.78 -22.96
CA TYR A 244 -28.94 -12.24 -23.54
C TYR A 244 -29.13 -12.47 -25.03
N LEU A 245 -28.28 -11.88 -25.86
CA LEU A 245 -28.32 -12.06 -27.31
C LEU A 245 -28.31 -13.55 -27.69
N ARG A 246 -27.51 -14.38 -26.98
CA ARG A 246 -27.46 -15.83 -27.20
C ARG A 246 -28.84 -16.46 -27.00
N ASP A 247 -29.56 -16.13 -25.92
CA ASP A 247 -30.86 -16.74 -25.62
C ASP A 247 -31.92 -16.30 -26.65
N LEU A 248 -31.80 -15.06 -27.13
CA LEU A 248 -32.65 -14.53 -28.24
C LEU A 248 -32.39 -15.28 -29.55
N LEU A 249 -31.10 -15.44 -29.95
CA LEU A 249 -30.74 -16.13 -31.19
C LEU A 249 -31.12 -17.63 -31.15
N LEU A 250 -30.97 -18.28 -30.00
CA LEU A 250 -31.40 -19.68 -29.85
C LEU A 250 -32.91 -19.80 -30.03
N ALA A 251 -33.72 -18.91 -29.45
CA ALA A 251 -35.18 -18.95 -29.60
C ALA A 251 -35.60 -18.69 -31.04
N LEU A 252 -34.91 -17.80 -31.78
CA LEU A 252 -35.15 -17.58 -33.21
C LEU A 252 -34.76 -18.80 -34.05
N ALA A 253 -33.64 -19.47 -33.73
CA ALA A 253 -33.20 -20.68 -34.44
C ALA A 253 -34.13 -21.90 -34.19
N GLU A 254 -34.86 -21.90 -33.07
CA GLU A 254 -35.87 -22.90 -32.71
C GLU A 254 -37.25 -22.58 -33.30
N ASP A 255 -37.37 -21.56 -34.15
CA ASP A 255 -38.63 -21.06 -34.75
C ASP A 255 -39.71 -20.65 -33.71
N ARG A 256 -39.28 -20.22 -32.51
CA ARG A 256 -40.20 -19.76 -31.44
C ARG A 256 -40.67 -18.32 -31.67
N THR A 257 -41.24 -18.10 -32.84
CA THR A 257 -41.63 -16.76 -33.34
C THR A 257 -42.86 -16.16 -32.63
N ASP A 258 -43.64 -16.98 -31.93
CA ASP A 258 -44.81 -16.61 -31.13
C ASP A 258 -44.44 -15.99 -29.77
N LEU A 259 -43.22 -16.18 -29.29
CA LEU A 259 -42.77 -15.60 -28.04
C LEU A 259 -42.52 -14.10 -28.14
N LYS A 260 -42.70 -13.41 -27.01
CA LYS A 260 -42.32 -12.01 -26.85
C LYS A 260 -40.87 -11.92 -26.32
N VAL A 261 -40.20 -10.81 -26.59
CA VAL A 261 -38.87 -10.47 -26.00
C VAL A 261 -38.93 -10.55 -24.47
N GLY A 262 -40.05 -10.07 -23.90
CA GLY A 262 -40.32 -10.11 -22.46
C GLY A 262 -40.35 -11.49 -21.83
N ASP A 263 -40.63 -12.54 -22.60
CA ASP A 263 -40.67 -13.93 -22.10
C ASP A 263 -39.27 -14.48 -21.85
N LEU A 264 -38.25 -13.92 -22.50
CA LEU A 264 -36.85 -14.32 -22.38
C LEU A 264 -36.02 -13.39 -21.47
N LYS A 265 -36.60 -12.26 -21.06
CA LYS A 265 -35.85 -11.27 -20.26
C LYS A 265 -35.50 -11.79 -18.87
N LYS A 266 -34.43 -11.28 -18.32
CA LYS A 266 -34.00 -11.47 -16.93
C LYS A 266 -34.08 -10.14 -16.17
N PRO A 267 -34.25 -10.17 -14.84
CA PRO A 267 -34.29 -8.95 -14.05
C PRO A 267 -32.97 -8.16 -14.22
N ALA A 268 -33.10 -6.86 -14.45
CA ALA A 268 -31.96 -5.96 -14.41
C ALA A 268 -31.60 -5.61 -12.95
N HIS A 269 -30.33 -5.55 -12.63
CA HIS A 269 -29.88 -4.93 -11.39
C HIS A 269 -29.69 -3.43 -11.63
N ILE A 270 -30.11 -2.62 -10.67
CA ILE A 270 -30.10 -1.16 -10.76
C ILE A 270 -29.06 -0.62 -9.80
N VAL A 271 -28.27 0.35 -10.24
CA VAL A 271 -27.31 1.10 -9.44
C VAL A 271 -27.46 2.59 -9.69
N HIS A 272 -27.00 3.41 -8.77
CA HIS A 272 -27.02 4.86 -8.91
C HIS A 272 -25.77 5.33 -9.66
N GLU A 273 -25.87 6.41 -10.43
CA GLU A 273 -24.76 6.94 -11.22
C GLU A 273 -23.54 7.39 -10.39
N SER A 274 -23.75 7.76 -9.12
CA SER A 274 -22.69 8.11 -8.18
C SER A 274 -22.02 6.89 -7.50
N THR A 275 -22.41 5.66 -7.86
CA THR A 275 -21.82 4.45 -7.26
C THR A 275 -20.36 4.31 -7.68
N PRO A 276 -19.39 4.23 -6.73
CA PRO A 276 -17.98 4.06 -7.07
C PRO A 276 -17.68 2.72 -7.75
N ALA A 277 -16.72 2.69 -8.68
CA ALA A 277 -16.39 1.52 -9.48
C ALA A 277 -15.97 0.31 -8.63
N HIS A 278 -15.25 0.51 -7.51
CA HIS A 278 -14.92 -0.58 -6.59
C HIS A 278 -16.16 -1.26 -5.99
N GLN A 279 -17.23 -0.51 -5.72
CA GLN A 279 -18.50 -1.07 -5.23
C GLN A 279 -19.26 -1.80 -6.34
N LEU A 280 -19.19 -1.30 -7.57
CA LEU A 280 -19.75 -1.98 -8.74
C LEU A 280 -19.08 -3.35 -8.92
N LEU A 281 -17.74 -3.41 -8.86
CA LEU A 281 -16.98 -4.66 -8.96
C LEU A 281 -17.45 -5.68 -7.92
N HIS A 282 -17.58 -5.24 -6.67
CA HIS A 282 -18.09 -6.10 -5.60
C HIS A 282 -19.52 -6.59 -5.85
N GLN A 283 -20.42 -5.69 -6.33
CA GLN A 283 -21.80 -6.04 -6.65
C GLN A 283 -21.89 -7.02 -7.82
N PHE A 284 -21.07 -6.86 -8.88
CA PHE A 284 -21.00 -7.80 -9.99
C PHE A 284 -20.65 -9.21 -9.52
N GLN A 285 -19.66 -9.34 -8.63
CA GLN A 285 -19.26 -10.63 -8.03
C GLN A 285 -20.40 -11.25 -7.22
N LEU A 286 -21.08 -10.48 -6.38
CA LEU A 286 -22.17 -10.97 -5.52
C LEU A 286 -23.40 -11.37 -6.31
N LYS A 287 -23.82 -10.55 -7.29
CA LYS A 287 -25.05 -10.76 -8.07
C LYS A 287 -24.88 -11.73 -9.22
N ARG A 288 -23.63 -12.04 -9.63
CA ARG A 288 -23.30 -12.87 -10.80
C ARG A 288 -24.00 -12.39 -12.07
N GLN A 289 -24.17 -11.09 -12.20
CA GLN A 289 -24.68 -10.38 -13.38
C GLN A 289 -23.56 -9.48 -13.88
N HIS A 290 -23.41 -9.33 -15.19
CA HIS A 290 -22.33 -8.58 -15.81
C HIS A 290 -22.81 -7.29 -16.48
N LEU A 291 -24.06 -6.91 -16.26
CA LEU A 291 -24.62 -5.65 -16.75
C LEU A 291 -25.60 -5.11 -15.71
N PHE A 292 -25.42 -3.86 -15.32
CA PHE A 292 -26.30 -3.12 -14.45
C PHE A 292 -26.87 -1.90 -15.17
N VAL A 293 -28.12 -1.54 -14.83
CA VAL A 293 -28.74 -0.31 -15.29
C VAL A 293 -28.36 0.80 -14.32
N VAL A 294 -27.95 1.94 -14.87
CA VAL A 294 -27.55 3.12 -14.10
C VAL A 294 -28.68 4.14 -14.11
N LEU A 295 -29.12 4.57 -12.92
CA LEU A 295 -30.12 5.61 -12.76
C LEU A 295 -29.51 6.91 -12.24
N ASP A 296 -30.11 8.04 -12.65
CA ASP A 296 -29.84 9.37 -12.12
C ASP A 296 -30.59 9.64 -10.78
N GLU A 297 -30.43 10.84 -10.24
CA GLU A 297 -31.04 11.25 -8.98
C GLU A 297 -32.57 11.35 -9.06
N TYR A 298 -33.13 11.41 -10.26
CA TYR A 298 -34.58 11.53 -10.50
C TYR A 298 -35.24 10.19 -10.83
N GLY A 299 -34.45 9.12 -10.92
CA GLY A 299 -34.88 7.77 -11.26
C GLY A 299 -34.99 7.52 -12.77
N GLY A 300 -34.49 8.44 -13.59
CA GLY A 300 -34.34 8.24 -15.03
C GLY A 300 -33.14 7.37 -15.34
N THR A 301 -33.14 6.66 -16.47
CA THR A 301 -32.01 5.86 -16.91
C THR A 301 -30.91 6.74 -17.51
N SER A 302 -29.75 6.77 -16.87
CA SER A 302 -28.54 7.43 -17.38
C SER A 302 -27.80 6.58 -18.38
N GLY A 303 -27.79 5.25 -18.20
CA GLY A 303 -27.08 4.32 -19.06
C GLY A 303 -27.03 2.90 -18.52
N VAL A 304 -26.05 2.14 -18.94
CA VAL A 304 -25.69 0.83 -18.39
C VAL A 304 -24.20 0.77 -18.10
N VAL A 305 -23.81 -0.04 -17.12
CA VAL A 305 -22.43 -0.32 -16.81
C VAL A 305 -22.20 -1.83 -16.80
N SER A 306 -21.14 -2.27 -17.43
CA SER A 306 -20.76 -3.68 -17.49
C SER A 306 -19.62 -4.01 -16.51
N LEU A 307 -19.39 -5.29 -16.27
CA LEU A 307 -18.20 -5.75 -15.53
C LEU A 307 -16.92 -5.42 -16.32
N GLU A 308 -17.01 -5.53 -17.64
CA GLU A 308 -15.96 -5.24 -18.58
C GLU A 308 -15.48 -3.78 -18.43
N ASP A 309 -16.39 -2.79 -18.35
CA ASP A 309 -16.06 -1.36 -18.13
C ASP A 309 -15.27 -1.13 -16.83
N VAL A 310 -15.68 -1.82 -15.75
CA VAL A 310 -14.97 -1.72 -14.46
C VAL A 310 -13.60 -2.38 -14.50
N LEU A 311 -13.47 -3.50 -15.21
CA LEU A 311 -12.19 -4.19 -15.38
C LEU A 311 -11.23 -3.40 -16.27
N GLU A 312 -11.74 -2.68 -17.25
CA GLU A 312 -10.96 -1.79 -18.12
C GLU A 312 -10.29 -0.67 -17.31
N GLU A 313 -10.99 -0.08 -16.34
CA GLU A 313 -10.40 0.90 -15.42
C GLU A 313 -9.25 0.32 -14.58
N LEU A 314 -9.28 -0.98 -14.29
CA LEU A 314 -8.23 -1.65 -13.52
C LEU A 314 -7.05 -2.09 -14.38
N VAL A 315 -7.33 -2.74 -15.52
CA VAL A 315 -6.29 -3.37 -16.39
C VAL A 315 -5.84 -2.40 -17.48
N GLY A 316 -6.71 -1.51 -17.97
CA GLY A 316 -6.57 -0.69 -19.17
C GLY A 316 -7.28 -1.33 -20.33
N GLU A 317 -7.30 -0.64 -21.46
CA GLU A 317 -7.90 -1.13 -22.69
C GLU A 317 -7.44 -2.57 -22.96
N ILE A 318 -8.40 -3.48 -22.95
CA ILE A 318 -8.16 -4.87 -23.35
C ILE A 318 -8.36 -4.89 -24.85
N ILE A 319 -7.24 -4.85 -25.58
CA ILE A 319 -7.24 -4.86 -27.03
C ILE A 319 -7.79 -6.19 -27.49
N ASP A 320 -8.88 -6.17 -28.24
CA ASP A 320 -9.47 -7.37 -28.84
C ASP A 320 -8.60 -7.82 -30.02
N GLU A 321 -8.39 -9.13 -30.17
CA GLU A 321 -7.63 -9.73 -31.27
C GLU A 321 -8.22 -9.39 -32.65
N THR A 322 -9.43 -8.81 -32.69
CA THR A 322 -10.17 -8.43 -33.90
C THR A 322 -10.11 -6.95 -34.26
N ASP A 323 -9.38 -6.11 -33.48
CA ASP A 323 -9.28 -4.67 -33.71
C ASP A 323 -8.23 -4.35 -34.81
N PRO A 324 -8.67 -3.85 -35.99
CA PRO A 324 -7.76 -3.67 -37.14
C PRO A 324 -6.80 -2.48 -37.02
N GLU A 325 -7.00 -1.55 -36.09
CA GLU A 325 -6.20 -0.32 -36.01
C GLU A 325 -4.81 -0.48 -35.37
N GLU A 326 -4.55 -1.59 -34.65
CA GLU A 326 -3.27 -1.79 -33.99
C GLU A 326 -2.25 -2.67 -34.72
N GLU A 327 -2.62 -3.37 -35.74
CA GLU A 327 -1.62 -4.04 -36.61
C GLU A 327 -0.65 -3.03 -37.26
N GLU A 328 -1.13 -1.80 -37.52
CA GLU A 328 -0.28 -0.72 -38.05
C GLU A 328 0.62 -0.09 -36.97
N SER A 329 0.14 0.04 -35.74
CA SER A 329 0.92 0.60 -34.61
C SER A 329 2.04 -0.34 -34.17
N ARG A 330 1.79 -1.65 -34.11
CA ARG A 330 2.82 -2.67 -33.80
C ARG A 330 3.90 -2.74 -34.86
N LYS A 331 3.52 -2.69 -36.13
CA LYS A 331 4.50 -2.66 -37.24
C LYS A 331 5.40 -1.41 -37.19
N THR A 332 4.88 -0.31 -36.69
CA THR A 332 5.63 0.95 -36.57
C THR A 332 6.58 0.96 -35.36
N GLU A 333 6.27 0.23 -34.28
CA GLU A 333 7.16 0.09 -33.09
C GLU A 333 8.25 -0.97 -33.34
N GLU A 334 7.94 -2.08 -33.99
CA GLU A 334 8.95 -3.08 -34.39
C GLU A 334 9.97 -2.51 -35.38
N ASP A 335 9.55 -1.64 -36.30
CA ASP A 335 10.46 -1.01 -37.27
C ASP A 335 11.35 0.09 -36.64
N LYS A 336 10.97 0.64 -35.47
CA LYS A 336 11.79 1.59 -34.68
C LYS A 336 12.74 0.94 -33.70
N GLY A 337 12.59 -0.35 -33.38
CA GLY A 337 13.32 -1.09 -32.34
C GLY A 337 14.55 -1.89 -32.79
N LEU A 338 14.85 -2.01 -34.07
CA LEU A 338 15.99 -2.79 -34.55
C LEU A 338 17.17 -1.87 -34.93
N PRO A 339 18.31 -1.93 -34.21
CA PRO A 339 19.56 -1.35 -34.73
C PRO A 339 20.02 -2.15 -35.91
N LYS A 340 20.04 -1.53 -37.09
CA LYS A 340 20.72 -2.08 -38.29
C LYS A 340 22.23 -2.16 -38.06
N ASN A 341 22.70 -3.24 -37.44
CA ASN A 341 24.10 -3.64 -37.54
C ASN A 341 24.26 -4.70 -38.65
N ARG A 342 24.57 -4.25 -39.84
CA ARG A 342 25.29 -5.09 -40.82
C ARG A 342 26.79 -4.92 -40.58
N PRO A 343 27.57 -5.97 -40.43
CA PRO A 343 28.99 -5.89 -40.69
C PRO A 343 29.17 -5.96 -42.21
N GLU A 344 29.70 -4.91 -42.81
CA GLU A 344 30.34 -4.97 -44.11
C GLU A 344 31.78 -5.48 -43.92
N ASP A 345 32.14 -6.38 -44.82
CA ASP A 345 33.39 -7.06 -45.02
C ASP A 345 34.67 -6.21 -45.00
N ALA A 346 35.72 -6.74 -44.37
CA ALA A 346 37.07 -6.85 -44.96
C ALA A 346 37.96 -7.72 -44.03
#